data_697645f12c76f3f4a0fdc0166ee0a05d
#
_entry.id   697645f12c76f3f4a0fdc0166ee0a05d
#
_cell.length_a   1.000
_cell.length_b   1.000
_cell.length_c   1.000
_cell.angle_alpha   90.00
_cell.angle_beta   90.00
_cell.angle_gamma   90.00
#
_symmetry.space_group_name_H-M   'P 1'
#
loop_
_entity.id
_entity.type
_entity.pdbx_description
1 polymer ?
#
loop_
_entity_poly.entity_id
_entity_poly.type
_entity_poly.pdbx_seq_one_letter_code
_entity_poly.pdbx_strand_id
1 'polypeptide(L)'
;MKLTLMRILGVLLAAVTAVGCSVGGTARAVGALPAGQVVFMVSSGGGLVPPIVYALDSPSLVIYGDGRILSAVNATTSGVPARYRITRVVPLAVASFVSETEGSGIINPDKDFGTPGVTDMDSTTVLVHGENGQAKVSVYAFHDEFDDHVTPRQQAARAALGQVIDTATNLAAGGSPAPYAPDR
;
A
#
# COMPACT_ATOMS: atom_id res chain seq x y z
N MET A 1 65.16 52.72 -26.88
CA MET A 1 63.73 53.05 -27.01
C MET A 1 62.95 51.73 -27.02
N LYS A 2 62.32 51.30 -25.91
CA LYS A 2 61.51 50.13 -25.83
C LYS A 2 60.14 50.54 -25.27
N LEU A 3 59.10 50.49 -26.08
CA LEU A 3 57.72 50.74 -25.68
C LEU A 3 57.19 49.46 -24.96
N THR A 4 56.75 49.63 -23.74
CA THR A 4 56.07 48.60 -22.94
C THR A 4 54.60 48.76 -23.16
N LEU A 5 53.95 47.71 -23.75
CA LEU A 5 52.53 47.66 -24.01
C LEU A 5 51.85 47.05 -22.80
N MET A 6 51.02 47.83 -22.07
CA MET A 6 50.30 47.47 -20.91
C MET A 6 48.93 46.83 -21.33
N ARG A 7 48.79 45.56 -21.16
CA ARG A 7 47.53 44.86 -21.42
C ARG A 7 46.58 44.93 -20.19
N ILE A 8 45.49 45.63 -20.36
CA ILE A 8 44.38 45.67 -19.38
C ILE A 8 43.54 44.42 -19.61
N LEU A 9 43.53 43.54 -18.61
CA LEU A 9 42.69 42.32 -18.58
C LEU A 9 41.35 42.69 -17.92
N GLY A 10 40.31 42.85 -18.72
CA GLY A 10 38.96 43.06 -18.22
C GLY A 10 38.36 41.75 -17.75
N VAL A 11 38.04 41.63 -16.46
CA VAL A 11 37.30 40.50 -15.86
C VAL A 11 35.81 40.75 -16.07
N LEU A 12 35.20 39.98 -16.97
CA LEU A 12 33.75 39.97 -17.16
C LEU A 12 33.15 39.06 -16.10
N LEU A 13 32.48 39.61 -15.10
CA LEU A 13 31.73 38.88 -14.07
C LEU A 13 30.36 38.53 -14.66
N ALA A 14 30.18 37.29 -15.10
CA ALA A 14 28.88 36.76 -15.52
C ALA A 14 28.08 36.38 -14.28
N ALA A 15 27.07 37.18 -13.95
CA ALA A 15 26.08 36.84 -12.93
C ALA A 15 25.12 35.77 -13.49
N VAL A 16 25.31 34.55 -13.05
CA VAL A 16 24.35 33.45 -13.31
C VAL A 16 23.17 33.59 -12.31
N THR A 17 22.07 34.16 -12.76
CA THR A 17 20.82 34.12 -12.03
C THR A 17 20.20 32.70 -12.16
N ALA A 18 20.39 31.87 -11.13
CA ALA A 18 19.69 30.62 -10.99
C ALA A 18 18.20 30.91 -10.71
N VAL A 19 17.37 30.81 -11.74
CA VAL A 19 15.90 30.76 -11.56
C VAL A 19 15.60 29.40 -10.98
N GLY A 20 15.52 29.32 -9.65
CA GLY A 20 15.01 28.17 -8.91
C GLY A 20 13.51 28.06 -9.16
N CYS A 21 13.09 27.20 -10.09
CA CYS A 21 11.72 26.70 -10.11
C CYS A 21 11.52 25.86 -8.84
N SER A 22 11.08 26.50 -7.75
CA SER A 22 10.47 25.78 -6.63
C SER A 22 9.15 25.22 -7.12
N VAL A 23 9.16 23.95 -7.53
CA VAL A 23 7.93 23.15 -7.63
C VAL A 23 7.44 22.98 -6.19
N GLY A 24 6.69 23.95 -5.72
CA GLY A 24 5.97 23.89 -4.45
C GLY A 24 4.82 22.90 -4.58
N GLY A 25 5.13 21.62 -4.58
CA GLY A 25 4.15 20.61 -4.25
C GLY A 25 3.74 20.89 -2.80
N THR A 26 2.56 21.43 -2.59
CA THR A 26 1.94 21.49 -1.28
C THR A 26 1.78 20.06 -0.79
N ALA A 27 2.73 19.59 0.05
CA ALA A 27 2.56 18.36 0.77
C ALA A 27 1.24 18.51 1.55
N ARG A 28 0.20 17.81 1.11
CA ARG A 28 -1.08 17.76 1.81
C ARG A 28 -0.78 17.21 3.20
N ALA A 29 -1.13 17.95 4.24
CA ALA A 29 -0.97 17.47 5.60
C ALA A 29 -1.83 16.21 5.73
N VAL A 30 -1.20 15.07 5.96
CA VAL A 30 -1.91 13.81 6.16
C VAL A 30 -2.63 13.90 7.50
N GLY A 31 -3.96 13.85 7.48
CA GLY A 31 -4.79 13.91 8.67
C GLY A 31 -4.57 12.70 9.59
N ALA A 32 -4.81 12.87 10.88
CA ALA A 32 -4.78 11.76 11.82
C ALA A 32 -5.97 10.83 11.55
N LEU A 33 -5.71 9.54 11.34
CA LEU A 33 -6.74 8.53 11.19
C LEU A 33 -7.35 8.14 12.56
N PRO A 34 -8.65 7.76 12.62
CA PRO A 34 -9.28 7.33 13.86
C PRO A 34 -8.58 6.11 14.46
N ALA A 35 -8.20 6.16 15.73
CA ALA A 35 -7.31 5.18 16.37
C ALA A 35 -7.84 3.73 16.34
N GLY A 36 -9.11 3.52 16.66
CA GLY A 36 -9.74 2.19 16.70
C GLY A 36 -10.28 1.71 15.36
N GLN A 37 -10.13 2.48 14.29
CA GLN A 37 -10.68 2.14 12.98
C GLN A 37 -9.71 1.26 12.19
N VAL A 38 -10.25 0.22 11.54
CA VAL A 38 -9.52 -0.51 10.50
C VAL A 38 -9.40 0.40 9.28
N VAL A 39 -8.16 0.73 8.90
CA VAL A 39 -7.86 1.62 7.80
C VAL A 39 -7.32 0.89 6.57
N PHE A 40 -6.84 -0.33 6.76
CA PHE A 40 -6.46 -1.22 5.66
C PHE A 40 -6.64 -2.68 6.08
N MET A 41 -7.11 -3.52 5.16
CA MET A 41 -7.32 -4.95 5.43
C MET A 41 -7.13 -5.76 4.16
N VAL A 42 -6.49 -6.91 4.30
CA VAL A 42 -6.39 -7.95 3.27
C VAL A 42 -7.00 -9.23 3.81
N SER A 43 -7.88 -9.84 3.03
CA SER A 43 -8.45 -11.16 3.32
C SER A 43 -8.58 -11.96 2.04
N SER A 44 -8.45 -13.26 2.13
CA SER A 44 -8.74 -14.19 1.03
C SER A 44 -9.78 -15.17 1.49
N GLY A 45 -10.70 -15.49 0.59
CA GLY A 45 -11.79 -16.43 0.89
C GLY A 45 -12.54 -16.81 -0.38
N GLY A 46 -13.34 -17.85 -0.29
CA GLY A 46 -14.06 -18.43 -1.43
C GLY A 46 -13.42 -19.71 -1.94
N GLY A 47 -13.71 -20.04 -3.19
CA GLY A 47 -13.34 -21.35 -3.77
C GLY A 47 -14.26 -22.48 -3.33
N LEU A 48 -13.96 -23.70 -3.75
CA LEU A 48 -14.72 -24.90 -3.38
C LEU A 48 -14.21 -25.46 -2.05
N VAL A 49 -14.67 -24.86 -0.94
CA VAL A 49 -14.34 -25.32 0.42
C VAL A 49 -15.59 -25.60 1.24
N PRO A 50 -15.53 -26.49 2.25
CA PRO A 50 -16.67 -26.74 3.15
C PRO A 50 -17.14 -25.47 3.87
N PRO A 51 -18.44 -25.32 4.18
CA PRO A 51 -18.99 -24.13 4.84
C PRO A 51 -18.29 -23.74 6.15
N ILE A 52 -17.77 -24.72 6.90
CA ILE A 52 -17.03 -24.47 8.14
C ILE A 52 -15.75 -23.66 7.92
N VAL A 53 -15.11 -23.79 6.74
CA VAL A 53 -13.89 -23.05 6.40
C VAL A 53 -14.21 -21.57 6.26
N TYR A 54 -15.33 -21.22 5.63
CA TYR A 54 -15.78 -19.81 5.53
C TYR A 54 -16.00 -19.15 6.88
N ALA A 55 -16.51 -19.93 7.87
CA ALA A 55 -16.72 -19.42 9.22
C ALA A 55 -15.39 -19.13 9.96
N LEU A 56 -14.28 -19.70 9.49
CA LEU A 56 -12.95 -19.54 10.05
C LEU A 56 -12.08 -18.60 9.24
N ASP A 57 -12.59 -18.12 8.09
CA ASP A 57 -11.88 -17.15 7.26
C ASP A 57 -11.58 -15.90 8.07
N SER A 58 -10.32 -15.55 8.09
CA SER A 58 -9.81 -14.41 8.86
C SER A 58 -8.89 -13.58 8.00
N PRO A 59 -8.87 -12.25 8.16
CA PRO A 59 -7.95 -11.40 7.42
C PRO A 59 -6.50 -11.85 7.60
N SER A 60 -5.72 -11.82 6.52
CA SER A 60 -4.28 -12.07 6.58
C SER A 60 -3.52 -10.88 7.15
N LEU A 61 -4.03 -9.67 6.94
CA LEU A 61 -3.44 -8.41 7.41
C LEU A 61 -4.54 -7.41 7.79
N VAL A 62 -4.39 -6.76 8.96
CA VAL A 62 -5.28 -5.69 9.42
C VAL A 62 -4.43 -4.55 9.98
N ILE A 63 -4.65 -3.33 9.49
CA ILE A 63 -3.98 -2.12 9.96
C ILE A 63 -5.01 -1.17 10.57
N TYR A 64 -4.72 -0.68 11.78
CA TYR A 64 -5.53 0.30 12.49
C TYR A 64 -4.91 1.70 12.40
N GLY A 65 -5.74 2.73 12.48
CA GLY A 65 -5.31 4.12 12.40
C GLY A 65 -4.33 4.56 13.50
N ASP A 66 -4.30 3.84 14.63
CA ASP A 66 -3.36 4.08 15.74
C ASP A 66 -1.98 3.42 15.55
N GLY A 67 -1.74 2.78 14.42
CA GLY A 67 -0.47 2.11 14.13
C GLY A 67 -0.39 0.65 14.56
N ARG A 68 -1.45 0.06 15.13
CA ARG A 68 -1.52 -1.38 15.38
C ARG A 68 -1.68 -2.13 14.07
N ILE A 69 -0.90 -3.20 13.90
CA ILE A 69 -0.98 -4.08 12.73
C ILE A 69 -1.06 -5.51 13.20
N LEU A 70 -2.05 -6.25 12.70
CA LEU A 70 -2.25 -7.67 12.93
C LEU A 70 -1.88 -8.41 11.65
N SER A 71 -0.87 -9.28 11.70
CA SER A 71 -0.47 -10.13 10.58
C SER A 71 -0.69 -11.59 10.95
N ALA A 72 -1.46 -12.32 10.15
CA ALA A 72 -1.68 -13.74 10.37
C ALA A 72 -0.37 -14.53 10.16
N VAL A 73 -0.05 -15.41 11.10
CA VAL A 73 1.17 -16.25 11.03
C VAL A 73 0.90 -17.64 10.46
N ASN A 74 -0.36 -18.00 10.24
CA ASN A 74 -0.82 -19.28 9.69
C ASN A 74 -1.92 -19.10 8.64
N ALA A 75 -1.87 -18.01 7.88
CA ALA A 75 -2.89 -17.62 6.90
C ALA A 75 -3.15 -18.67 5.80
N THR A 76 -2.17 -19.54 5.54
CA THR A 76 -2.26 -20.60 4.51
C THR A 76 -2.89 -21.90 4.99
N THR A 77 -3.27 -22.00 6.29
CA THR A 77 -3.81 -23.23 6.85
C THR A 77 -5.34 -23.14 6.89
N SER A 78 -6.00 -23.68 5.86
CA SER A 78 -7.46 -23.75 5.81
C SER A 78 -8.06 -24.51 7.00
N GLY A 79 -9.17 -23.99 7.53
CA GLY A 79 -9.92 -24.65 8.61
C GLY A 79 -9.29 -24.51 10.00
N VAL A 80 -8.29 -23.68 10.17
CA VAL A 80 -7.67 -23.35 11.46
C VAL A 80 -7.84 -21.86 11.74
N PRO A 81 -8.32 -21.45 12.94
CA PRO A 81 -8.41 -20.04 13.29
C PRO A 81 -7.07 -19.33 13.14
N ALA A 82 -7.08 -18.12 12.58
CA ALA A 82 -5.86 -17.35 12.39
C ALA A 82 -5.19 -17.03 13.74
N ARG A 83 -3.88 -17.18 13.77
CA ARG A 83 -3.03 -16.68 14.86
C ARG A 83 -2.35 -15.41 14.36
N TYR A 84 -2.35 -14.36 15.17
CA TYR A 84 -1.82 -13.07 14.77
C TYR A 84 -0.54 -12.72 15.52
N ARG A 85 0.41 -12.19 14.78
CA ARG A 85 1.47 -11.34 15.31
C ARG A 85 0.95 -9.92 15.34
N ILE A 86 1.16 -9.24 16.46
CA ILE A 86 0.81 -7.83 16.60
C ILE A 86 2.08 -7.01 16.59
N THR A 87 2.14 -6.03 15.70
CA THR A 87 3.21 -5.05 15.64
C THR A 87 2.63 -3.65 15.72
N ARG A 88 3.47 -2.69 16.05
CA ARG A 88 3.10 -1.27 16.12
C ARG A 88 4.10 -0.42 15.37
N VAL A 89 3.59 0.46 14.53
CA VAL A 89 4.34 1.51 13.84
C VAL A 89 3.84 2.88 14.30
N VAL A 90 4.55 3.94 13.91
CA VAL A 90 4.07 5.30 14.20
C VAL A 90 2.80 5.59 13.38
N PRO A 91 1.75 6.20 13.98
CA PRO A 91 0.49 6.47 13.27
C PRO A 91 0.66 7.27 11.98
N LEU A 92 1.64 8.16 11.92
CA LEU A 92 1.95 8.94 10.72
C LEU A 92 2.37 8.04 9.54
N ALA A 93 3.11 6.95 9.78
CA ALA A 93 3.48 6.01 8.71
C ALA A 93 2.25 5.29 8.14
N VAL A 94 1.27 4.96 8.99
CA VAL A 94 -0.02 4.41 8.54
C VAL A 94 -0.80 5.44 7.74
N ALA A 95 -0.88 6.67 8.21
CA ALA A 95 -1.60 7.74 7.53
C ALA A 95 -0.99 8.05 6.16
N SER A 96 0.34 8.07 6.03
CA SER A 96 1.04 8.22 4.75
C SER A 96 0.73 7.06 3.81
N PHE A 97 0.84 5.81 4.28
CA PHE A 97 0.51 4.62 3.51
C PHE A 97 -0.94 4.65 2.99
N VAL A 98 -1.92 4.99 3.83
CA VAL A 98 -3.34 5.09 3.44
C VAL A 98 -3.53 6.18 2.39
N SER A 99 -2.96 7.37 2.60
CA SER A 99 -3.05 8.49 1.65
C SER A 99 -2.43 8.16 0.28
N GLU A 100 -1.29 7.48 0.25
CA GLU A 100 -0.63 7.02 -0.97
C GLU A 100 -1.49 5.95 -1.68
N THR A 101 -2.07 5.01 -0.93
CA THR A 101 -2.95 3.97 -1.44
C THR A 101 -4.21 4.57 -2.06
N GLU A 102 -4.87 5.51 -1.39
CA GLU A 102 -6.01 6.25 -1.96
C GLU A 102 -5.62 7.04 -3.21
N GLY A 103 -4.47 7.74 -3.15
CA GLY A 103 -3.96 8.54 -4.27
C GLY A 103 -3.60 7.72 -5.51
N SER A 104 -3.24 6.46 -5.35
CA SER A 104 -2.94 5.54 -6.46
C SER A 104 -4.19 5.17 -7.28
N GLY A 105 -5.38 5.24 -6.69
CA GLY A 105 -6.63 4.83 -7.30
C GLY A 105 -6.71 3.35 -7.66
N ILE A 106 -5.83 2.50 -7.11
CA ILE A 106 -5.83 1.06 -7.41
C ILE A 106 -6.98 0.34 -6.70
N ILE A 107 -7.31 0.76 -5.46
CA ILE A 107 -8.46 0.22 -4.72
C ILE A 107 -9.70 1.03 -5.12
N ASN A 108 -10.21 0.73 -6.30
CA ASN A 108 -11.40 1.35 -6.88
C ASN A 108 -12.33 0.23 -7.39
N PRO A 109 -13.61 0.20 -6.99
CA PRO A 109 -14.58 -0.81 -7.44
C PRO A 109 -14.70 -0.94 -8.97
N ASP A 110 -14.43 0.15 -9.71
CA ASP A 110 -14.49 0.17 -11.18
C ASP A 110 -13.18 -0.29 -11.84
N LYS A 111 -12.18 -0.70 -11.05
CA LYS A 111 -10.90 -1.16 -11.58
C LYS A 111 -11.04 -2.58 -12.12
N ASP A 112 -10.63 -2.78 -13.36
CA ASP A 112 -10.65 -4.09 -14.02
C ASP A 112 -9.36 -4.87 -13.73
N PHE A 113 -9.49 -5.92 -12.92
CA PHE A 113 -8.41 -6.87 -12.60
C PHE A 113 -8.48 -8.15 -13.44
N GLY A 114 -9.50 -8.28 -14.29
CA GLY A 114 -9.75 -9.49 -15.07
C GLY A 114 -10.24 -10.67 -14.22
N THR A 115 -10.68 -11.68 -14.94
CA THR A 115 -11.09 -12.98 -14.36
C THR A 115 -10.39 -14.08 -15.14
N PRO A 116 -9.32 -14.68 -14.60
CA PRO A 116 -8.68 -15.84 -15.21
C PRO A 116 -9.68 -16.95 -15.47
N GLY A 117 -9.50 -17.69 -16.55
CA GLY A 117 -10.39 -18.81 -16.95
C GLY A 117 -10.17 -20.08 -16.12
N VAL A 118 -9.99 -19.94 -14.81
CA VAL A 118 -9.84 -21.03 -13.84
C VAL A 118 -11.06 -21.11 -12.95
N THR A 119 -11.31 -22.26 -12.32
CA THR A 119 -12.46 -22.51 -11.45
C THR A 119 -12.01 -22.80 -10.03
N ASP A 120 -12.92 -22.61 -9.08
CA ASP A 120 -12.77 -23.02 -7.68
C ASP A 120 -11.62 -22.34 -6.91
N MET A 121 -11.20 -21.14 -7.38
CA MET A 121 -10.18 -20.34 -6.72
C MET A 121 -10.80 -19.36 -5.73
N ASP A 122 -10.00 -18.96 -4.75
CA ASP A 122 -10.36 -17.90 -3.82
C ASP A 122 -10.33 -16.51 -4.45
N SER A 123 -10.87 -15.55 -3.74
CA SER A 123 -10.78 -14.13 -4.07
C SER A 123 -10.03 -13.40 -2.97
N THR A 124 -9.04 -12.60 -3.36
CA THR A 124 -8.38 -11.68 -2.44
C THR A 124 -9.15 -10.36 -2.39
N THR A 125 -9.57 -9.99 -1.20
CA THR A 125 -10.28 -8.73 -0.93
C THR A 125 -9.34 -7.77 -0.23
N VAL A 126 -9.22 -6.56 -0.76
CA VAL A 126 -8.47 -5.46 -0.17
C VAL A 126 -9.39 -4.29 0.12
N LEU A 127 -9.31 -3.77 1.34
CA LEU A 127 -10.08 -2.62 1.82
C LEU A 127 -9.11 -1.52 2.24
N VAL A 128 -9.42 -0.29 1.87
CA VAL A 128 -8.80 0.94 2.41
C VAL A 128 -9.89 1.86 2.96
N HIS A 129 -9.61 2.52 4.07
CA HIS A 129 -10.48 3.53 4.66
C HIS A 129 -9.63 4.72 5.11
N GLY A 130 -9.69 5.78 4.36
CA GLY A 130 -8.93 7.01 4.59
C GLY A 130 -9.82 8.25 4.56
N GLU A 131 -9.27 9.36 4.13
CA GLU A 131 -9.97 10.66 4.08
C GLU A 131 -11.12 10.67 3.05
N ASN A 132 -11.00 9.89 1.97
CA ASN A 132 -12.02 9.82 0.92
C ASN A 132 -13.12 8.79 1.26
N GLY A 133 -13.11 8.22 2.45
CA GLY A 133 -14.04 7.19 2.88
C GLY A 133 -13.50 5.78 2.66
N GLN A 134 -14.40 4.80 2.59
CA GLN A 134 -14.04 3.40 2.42
C GLN A 134 -14.14 2.97 0.96
N ALA A 135 -13.07 2.35 0.46
CA ALA A 135 -13.05 1.66 -0.83
C ALA A 135 -12.64 0.20 -0.64
N LYS A 136 -13.17 -0.69 -1.50
CA LYS A 136 -12.90 -2.12 -1.45
C LYS A 136 -12.86 -2.69 -2.87
N VAL A 137 -11.92 -3.59 -3.11
CA VAL A 137 -11.86 -4.43 -4.33
C VAL A 137 -11.79 -5.90 -3.93
N SER A 138 -12.27 -6.77 -4.82
CA SER A 138 -12.15 -8.22 -4.68
C SER A 138 -11.66 -8.78 -6.01
N VAL A 139 -10.53 -9.49 -5.98
CA VAL A 139 -9.84 -9.99 -7.17
C VAL A 139 -9.82 -11.51 -7.13
N TYR A 140 -10.50 -12.13 -8.08
CA TYR A 140 -10.58 -13.57 -8.22
C TYR A 140 -9.26 -14.17 -8.67
N ALA A 141 -8.89 -15.32 -8.08
CA ALA A 141 -7.66 -16.05 -8.40
C ALA A 141 -6.43 -15.11 -8.43
N PHE A 142 -6.24 -14.37 -7.33
CA PHE A 142 -5.15 -13.39 -7.22
C PHE A 142 -3.84 -14.09 -6.84
N HIS A 143 -3.28 -14.81 -7.80
CA HIS A 143 -2.01 -15.55 -7.70
C HIS A 143 -1.20 -15.34 -8.97
N ASP A 144 0.11 -15.20 -8.84
CA ASP A 144 1.03 -14.89 -9.96
C ASP A 144 0.93 -15.91 -11.10
N GLU A 145 0.65 -17.17 -10.78
CA GLU A 145 0.52 -18.26 -11.74
C GLU A 145 -0.66 -18.10 -12.72
N PHE A 146 -1.61 -17.21 -12.42
CA PHE A 146 -2.78 -16.95 -13.27
C PHE A 146 -2.69 -15.62 -14.02
N ASP A 147 -1.63 -14.87 -13.88
CA ASP A 147 -1.51 -13.56 -14.51
C ASP A 147 -1.42 -13.64 -16.04
N ASP A 148 -0.89 -14.73 -16.58
CA ASP A 148 -0.85 -14.97 -18.02
C ASP A 148 -2.25 -15.22 -18.64
N HIS A 149 -3.27 -15.42 -17.82
CA HIS A 149 -4.65 -15.67 -18.23
C HIS A 149 -5.51 -14.40 -18.34
N VAL A 150 -4.91 -13.24 -18.16
CA VAL A 150 -5.59 -11.93 -18.24
C VAL A 150 -4.85 -11.00 -19.20
N THR A 151 -5.48 -9.90 -19.58
CA THR A 151 -4.87 -8.92 -20.50
C THR A 151 -3.68 -8.20 -19.87
N PRO A 152 -2.74 -7.65 -20.67
CA PRO A 152 -1.60 -6.88 -20.11
C PRO A 152 -2.02 -5.71 -19.22
N ARG A 153 -3.17 -5.06 -19.49
CA ARG A 153 -3.71 -4.01 -18.64
C ARG A 153 -4.19 -4.53 -17.27
N GLN A 154 -4.83 -5.69 -17.28
CA GLN A 154 -5.28 -6.37 -16.07
C GLN A 154 -4.10 -6.91 -15.26
N GLN A 155 -3.07 -7.47 -15.92
CA GLN A 155 -1.81 -7.85 -15.27
C GLN A 155 -1.16 -6.67 -14.56
N ALA A 156 -1.06 -5.52 -15.23
CA ALA A 156 -0.52 -4.31 -14.62
C ALA A 156 -1.36 -3.83 -13.41
N ALA A 157 -2.69 -3.97 -13.46
CA ALA A 157 -3.55 -3.64 -12.33
C ALA A 157 -3.35 -4.62 -11.16
N ARG A 158 -3.24 -5.94 -11.44
CA ARG A 158 -2.94 -6.97 -10.43
C ARG A 158 -1.58 -6.73 -9.79
N ALA A 159 -0.53 -6.49 -10.58
CA ALA A 159 0.79 -6.16 -10.08
C ALA A 159 0.80 -4.91 -9.19
N ALA A 160 0.08 -3.85 -9.58
CA ALA A 160 -0.05 -2.65 -8.77
C ALA A 160 -0.77 -2.90 -7.43
N LEU A 161 -1.81 -3.76 -7.42
CA LEU A 161 -2.47 -4.17 -6.19
C LEU A 161 -1.53 -5.01 -5.30
N GLY A 162 -0.74 -5.91 -5.90
CA GLY A 162 0.30 -6.68 -5.21
C GLY A 162 1.31 -5.77 -4.50
N GLN A 163 1.79 -4.73 -5.18
CA GLN A 163 2.71 -3.74 -4.59
C GLN A 163 2.11 -3.02 -3.37
N VAL A 164 0.80 -2.72 -3.38
CA VAL A 164 0.13 -2.14 -2.21
C VAL A 164 0.11 -3.14 -1.04
N ILE A 165 -0.20 -4.42 -1.30
CA ILE A 165 -0.21 -5.48 -0.27
C ILE A 165 1.20 -5.70 0.28
N ASP A 166 2.22 -5.73 -0.58
CA ASP A 166 3.62 -5.87 -0.18
C ASP A 166 4.09 -4.69 0.67
N THR A 167 3.70 -3.46 0.30
CA THR A 167 4.01 -2.26 1.08
C THR A 167 3.41 -2.34 2.48
N ALA A 168 2.14 -2.76 2.58
CA ALA A 168 1.47 -2.97 3.85
C ALA A 168 2.14 -4.06 4.70
N THR A 169 2.56 -5.16 4.06
CA THR A 169 3.28 -6.27 4.70
C THR A 169 4.66 -5.84 5.21
N ASN A 170 5.38 -5.05 4.42
CA ASN A 170 6.67 -4.49 4.81
C ASN A 170 6.53 -3.48 5.96
N LEU A 171 5.45 -2.68 5.95
CA LEU A 171 5.13 -1.79 7.08
C LEU A 171 4.93 -2.60 8.37
N ALA A 172 4.21 -3.72 8.30
CA ALA A 172 4.03 -4.63 9.43
C ALA A 172 5.35 -5.27 9.90
N ALA A 173 6.22 -5.69 8.98
CA ALA A 173 7.51 -6.29 9.28
C ALA A 173 8.48 -5.30 9.94
N GLY A 174 8.42 -4.02 9.57
CA GLY A 174 9.21 -2.93 10.17
C GLY A 174 8.71 -2.46 11.53
N GLY A 175 7.52 -2.92 11.97
CA GLY A 175 6.94 -2.54 13.25
C GLY A 175 7.60 -3.21 14.45
N SER A 176 7.53 -2.57 15.61
CA SER A 176 7.95 -3.16 16.89
C SER A 176 6.89 -4.16 17.38
N PRO A 177 7.28 -5.33 17.92
CA PRO A 177 6.33 -6.25 18.55
C PRO A 177 5.52 -5.56 19.64
N ALA A 178 4.21 -5.78 19.66
CA ALA A 178 3.31 -5.23 20.66
C ALA A 178 2.49 -6.34 21.34
N PRO A 179 2.23 -6.23 22.66
CA PRO A 179 1.34 -7.17 23.33
C PRO A 179 -0.09 -6.99 22.83
N TYR A 180 -0.86 -8.08 22.85
CA TYR A 180 -2.30 -7.99 22.67
C TYR A 180 -2.88 -7.28 23.89
N ALA A 181 -3.48 -6.11 23.68
CA ALA A 181 -4.26 -5.40 24.67
C ALA A 181 -5.68 -5.25 24.13
N PRO A 182 -6.66 -6.04 24.58
CA PRO A 182 -8.05 -5.82 24.21
C PRO A 182 -8.48 -4.44 24.70
N ASP A 183 -9.19 -3.71 23.86
CA ASP A 183 -9.80 -2.45 24.26
C ASP A 183 -10.79 -2.75 25.42
N ARG A 184 -10.70 -2.01 26.51
CA ARG A 184 -11.56 -2.15 27.69
C ARG A 184 -12.87 -1.43 27.49
#